data_814566dc26a69333f62ccc7f99d78a88
#
_entry.id   814566dc26a69333f62ccc7f99d78a88
#
_cell.length_a   1.000
_cell.length_b   1.000
_cell.length_c   1.000
_cell.angle_alpha   90.00
_cell.angle_beta   90.00
_cell.angle_gamma   90.00
#
_symmetry.space_group_name_H-M   'P 1'
#
loop_
_entity.id
_entity.type
_entity.pdbx_description
1 polymer ?
#
loop_
_entity_poly.entity_id
_entity_poly.type
_entity_poly.pdbx_seq_one_letter_code
_entity_poly.pdbx_strand_id
1 'polypeptide(L)'
;GLSISPKRQRLGLYFRLHAKNISSDEVHDFLWYLLKHLRGHVIVIWDGASIHNQKGLQEFCHQYPRLHLEKLPAYAPELNPIEATWHTVKHPLANGQPDNIPQLGRALLASLRKARASQRVLRGCVKQSDLPPFLSRILH
;
A
#
# COMPACT_ATOMS: atom_id res chain seq x y z
N GLY A 1 0.89 -0.86 -1.36
CA GLY A 1 0.28 -1.11 -0.06
C GLY A 1 1.29 -1.09 1.07
N LEU A 2 0.92 -0.51 2.17
CA LEU A 2 1.68 -0.51 3.42
C LEU A 2 1.13 -1.60 4.34
N SER A 3 1.99 -2.48 4.83
CA SER A 3 1.59 -3.51 5.79
C SER A 3 2.07 -3.18 7.20
N ILE A 4 1.25 -3.53 8.17
CA ILE A 4 1.55 -3.39 9.60
C ILE A 4 1.41 -4.78 10.22
N SER A 5 2.48 -5.29 10.83
CA SER A 5 2.48 -6.55 11.56
C SER A 5 2.58 -6.29 13.07
N PRO A 6 1.46 -6.38 13.82
CA PRO A 6 1.46 -6.13 15.26
C PRO A 6 2.37 -7.10 16.03
N LYS A 7 2.35 -8.38 15.68
CA LYS A 7 3.19 -9.41 16.33
C LYS A 7 4.69 -9.17 16.12
N ARG A 8 5.09 -8.76 14.93
CA ARG A 8 6.49 -8.53 14.58
C ARG A 8 6.95 -7.11 14.84
N GLN A 9 6.03 -6.22 15.16
CA GLN A 9 6.25 -4.77 15.32
C GLN A 9 7.00 -4.18 14.13
N ARG A 10 6.62 -4.61 12.93
CA ARG A 10 7.32 -4.31 11.69
C ARG A 10 6.38 -3.83 10.62
N LEU A 11 6.84 -2.87 9.84
CA LEU A 11 6.14 -2.34 8.68
C LEU A 11 6.77 -2.89 7.40
N GLY A 12 5.95 -3.09 6.38
CA GLY A 12 6.38 -3.49 5.05
C GLY A 12 5.74 -2.62 3.98
N LEU A 13 6.41 -2.46 2.86
CA LEU A 13 5.88 -1.79 1.68
C LEU A 13 5.84 -2.77 0.52
N TYR A 14 4.63 -2.97 -0.02
CA TYR A 14 4.37 -3.83 -1.16
C TYR A 14 3.88 -3.00 -2.34
N PHE A 15 4.44 -3.24 -3.51
CA PHE A 15 4.09 -2.48 -4.70
C PHE A 15 4.32 -3.29 -5.97
N ARG A 16 3.57 -2.92 -7.00
CA ARG A 16 3.79 -3.32 -8.39
C ARG A 16 3.64 -2.10 -9.27
N LEU A 17 4.49 -1.99 -10.27
CA LEU A 17 4.41 -0.94 -11.28
C LEU A 17 3.78 -1.50 -12.54
N HIS A 18 2.85 -0.75 -13.09
CA HIS A 18 2.17 -1.07 -14.35
C HIS A 18 2.33 0.12 -15.31
N ALA A 19 2.62 -0.19 -16.58
CA ALA A 19 2.68 0.82 -17.64
C ALA A 19 1.28 1.20 -18.16
N LYS A 20 0.24 0.51 -17.72
CA LYS A 20 -1.17 0.70 -18.10
C LYS A 20 -1.98 1.20 -16.91
N ASN A 21 -3.19 1.66 -17.21
CA ASN A 21 -4.19 1.88 -16.17
C ASN A 21 -4.48 0.57 -15.41
N ILE A 22 -4.66 0.69 -14.11
CA ILE A 22 -4.95 -0.44 -13.24
C ILE A 22 -6.42 -0.82 -13.39
N SER A 23 -6.70 -2.08 -13.69
CA SER A 23 -8.02 -2.69 -13.74
C SER A 23 -8.26 -3.61 -12.54
N SER A 24 -9.44 -4.25 -12.51
CA SER A 24 -9.77 -5.24 -11.47
C SER A 24 -8.80 -6.42 -11.44
N ASP A 25 -8.26 -6.82 -12.60
CA ASP A 25 -7.36 -7.95 -12.70
C ASP A 25 -6.03 -7.67 -12.00
N GLU A 26 -5.47 -6.47 -12.20
CA GLU A 26 -4.25 -6.06 -11.48
C GLU A 26 -4.48 -5.96 -9.98
N VAL A 27 -5.68 -5.58 -9.54
CA VAL A 27 -6.04 -5.57 -8.11
C VAL A 27 -6.05 -6.99 -7.54
N HIS A 28 -6.68 -7.95 -8.24
CA HIS A 28 -6.70 -9.35 -7.83
C HIS A 28 -5.29 -9.94 -7.79
N ASP A 29 -4.47 -9.69 -8.79
CA ASP A 29 -3.07 -10.11 -8.84
C ASP A 29 -2.25 -9.54 -7.69
N PHE A 30 -2.51 -8.28 -7.33
CA PHE A 30 -1.84 -7.64 -6.21
C PHE A 30 -2.27 -8.25 -4.86
N LEU A 31 -3.55 -8.52 -4.66
CA LEU A 31 -4.06 -9.17 -3.45
C LEU A 31 -3.46 -10.58 -3.30
N TRP A 32 -3.41 -11.34 -4.38
CA TRP A 32 -2.78 -12.66 -4.38
C TRP A 32 -1.28 -12.58 -4.09
N TYR A 33 -0.58 -11.60 -4.65
CA TYR A 33 0.81 -11.31 -4.34
C TYR A 33 1.00 -11.02 -2.85
N LEU A 34 0.13 -10.20 -2.24
CA LEU A 34 0.16 -9.94 -0.79
C LEU A 34 -0.01 -11.23 0.02
N LEU A 35 -0.99 -12.07 -0.34
CA LEU A 35 -1.26 -13.33 0.33
C LEU A 35 -0.09 -14.32 0.27
N LYS A 36 0.70 -14.29 -0.78
CA LYS A 36 1.93 -15.10 -0.88
C LYS A 36 3.03 -14.64 0.09
N HIS A 37 3.11 -13.36 0.36
CA HIS A 37 4.17 -12.78 1.17
C HIS A 37 3.78 -12.60 2.65
N LEU A 38 2.48 -12.48 2.93
CA LEU A 38 1.93 -12.28 4.26
C LEU A 38 1.34 -13.58 4.79
N ARG A 39 1.71 -13.95 6.00
CA ARG A 39 1.20 -15.15 6.68
C ARG A 39 0.06 -14.78 7.64
N GLY A 40 -0.83 -15.75 7.89
CA GLY A 40 -1.97 -15.56 8.79
C GLY A 40 -3.10 -14.75 8.16
N HIS A 41 -3.95 -14.18 8.99
CA HIS A 41 -5.03 -13.31 8.52
C HIS A 41 -4.49 -11.98 8.04
N VAL A 42 -5.01 -11.50 6.92
CA VAL A 42 -4.65 -10.24 6.28
C VAL A 42 -5.90 -9.37 6.19
N ILE A 43 -5.88 -8.23 6.83
CA ILE A 43 -6.92 -7.21 6.72
C ILE A 43 -6.38 -6.14 5.77
N VAL A 44 -7.03 -5.99 4.62
CA VAL A 44 -6.72 -4.93 3.66
C VAL A 44 -7.70 -3.78 3.86
N ILE A 45 -7.17 -2.64 4.24
CA ILE A 45 -7.93 -1.41 4.36
C ILE A 45 -7.65 -0.57 3.11
N TRP A 46 -8.69 -0.16 2.41
CA TRP A 46 -8.58 0.55 1.14
C TRP A 46 -9.52 1.76 1.05
N ASP A 47 -9.25 2.65 0.13
CA ASP A 47 -10.02 3.89 -0.08
C ASP A 47 -11.37 3.69 -0.81
N GLY A 48 -11.62 2.49 -1.34
CA GLY A 48 -12.85 2.15 -2.02
C GLY A 48 -13.00 2.78 -3.41
N ALA A 49 -11.87 3.03 -4.11
CA ALA A 49 -11.90 3.49 -5.49
C ALA A 49 -12.79 2.61 -6.40
N SER A 50 -13.43 3.21 -7.38
CA SER A 50 -14.43 2.58 -8.25
C SER A 50 -13.91 1.46 -9.16
N ILE A 51 -12.58 1.37 -9.32
CA ILE A 51 -11.91 0.30 -10.08
C ILE A 51 -12.04 -1.07 -9.41
N HIS A 52 -12.53 -1.11 -8.18
CA HIS A 52 -12.68 -2.34 -7.41
C HIS A 52 -14.05 -2.97 -7.72
N ASN A 53 -14.05 -4.00 -8.56
CA ASN A 53 -15.24 -4.82 -8.81
C ASN A 53 -15.63 -5.55 -7.52
N GLN A 54 -16.66 -5.03 -6.84
CA GLN A 54 -17.09 -5.57 -5.55
C GLN A 54 -17.47 -7.05 -5.61
N LYS A 55 -18.15 -7.49 -6.66
CA LYS A 55 -18.56 -8.88 -6.82
C LYS A 55 -17.36 -9.81 -6.97
N GLY A 56 -16.43 -9.48 -7.86
CA GLY A 56 -15.20 -10.26 -8.04
C GLY A 56 -14.33 -10.31 -6.79
N LEU A 57 -14.30 -9.23 -6.01
CA LEU A 57 -13.57 -9.20 -4.73
C LEU A 57 -14.24 -10.03 -3.65
N GLN A 58 -15.56 -10.07 -3.57
CA GLN A 58 -16.28 -10.96 -2.67
C GLN A 58 -15.97 -12.43 -2.99
N GLU A 59 -16.02 -12.81 -4.27
CA GLU A 59 -15.66 -14.15 -4.72
C GLU A 59 -14.20 -14.49 -4.36
N PHE A 60 -13.30 -13.54 -4.54
CA PHE A 60 -11.89 -13.70 -4.16
C PHE A 60 -11.73 -13.91 -2.65
N CYS A 61 -12.44 -13.16 -1.81
CA CYS A 61 -12.42 -13.34 -0.35
C CYS A 61 -13.02 -14.69 0.09
N HIS A 62 -14.05 -15.18 -0.61
CA HIS A 62 -14.57 -16.53 -0.38
C HIS A 62 -13.54 -17.61 -0.69
N GLN A 63 -12.78 -17.44 -1.76
CA GLN A 63 -11.71 -18.36 -2.15
C GLN A 63 -10.52 -18.32 -1.17
N TYR A 64 -10.26 -17.16 -0.57
CA TYR A 64 -9.17 -16.94 0.38
C TYR A 64 -9.68 -16.44 1.74
N PRO A 65 -10.21 -17.33 2.62
CA PRO A 65 -10.87 -16.94 3.88
C PRO A 65 -10.00 -16.17 4.87
N ARG A 66 -8.68 -16.19 4.71
CA ARG A 66 -7.76 -15.43 5.54
C ARG A 66 -7.61 -13.96 5.12
N LEU A 67 -8.19 -13.58 3.98
CA LEU A 67 -8.23 -12.21 3.48
C LEU A 67 -9.53 -11.53 3.92
N HIS A 68 -9.41 -10.37 4.54
CA HIS A 68 -10.52 -9.52 4.94
C HIS A 68 -10.35 -8.15 4.30
N LEU A 69 -11.42 -7.63 3.70
CA LEU A 69 -11.42 -6.33 3.05
C LEU A 69 -12.27 -5.36 3.86
N GLU A 70 -11.67 -4.25 4.26
CA GLU A 70 -12.31 -3.16 4.97
C GLU A 70 -12.15 -1.85 4.20
N LYS A 71 -13.20 -1.05 4.16
CA LYS A 71 -13.21 0.19 3.42
C LYS A 71 -12.96 1.37 4.36
N LEU A 72 -12.05 2.27 3.96
CA LEU A 72 -11.90 3.55 4.63
C LEU A 72 -13.18 4.39 4.48
N PRO A 73 -13.48 5.26 5.46
CA PRO A 73 -14.54 6.24 5.30
C PRO A 73 -14.35 7.07 4.02
N ALA A 74 -15.44 7.42 3.38
CA ALA A 74 -15.40 8.29 2.21
C ALA A 74 -14.80 9.66 2.59
N TYR A 75 -14.01 10.21 1.68
CA TYR A 75 -13.37 11.54 1.85
C TYR A 75 -12.46 11.66 3.10
N ALA A 76 -11.79 10.58 3.49
CA ALA A 76 -10.86 10.56 4.61
C ALA A 76 -9.44 10.12 4.19
N PRO A 77 -8.78 10.85 3.25
CA PRO A 77 -7.43 10.50 2.80
C PRO A 77 -6.39 10.60 3.92
N GLU A 78 -6.64 11.44 4.93
CA GLU A 78 -5.79 11.59 6.12
C GLU A 78 -5.66 10.32 6.95
N LEU A 79 -6.63 9.42 6.86
CA LEU A 79 -6.57 8.11 7.52
C LEU A 79 -5.72 7.09 6.73
N ASN A 80 -5.34 7.40 5.49
CA ASN A 80 -4.61 6.48 4.63
C ASN A 80 -3.10 6.76 4.65
N PRO A 81 -2.28 5.96 5.35
CA PRO A 81 -0.84 6.20 5.44
C PRO A 81 -0.12 6.04 4.10
N ILE A 82 -0.77 5.48 3.09
CA ILE A 82 -0.24 5.38 1.74
C ILE A 82 -0.07 6.76 1.08
N GLU A 83 -0.89 7.73 1.43
CA GLU A 83 -0.75 9.09 0.91
C GLU A 83 0.59 9.72 1.34
N ALA A 84 0.95 9.59 2.61
CA ALA A 84 2.26 10.02 3.11
C ALA A 84 3.42 9.24 2.46
N THR A 85 3.21 7.96 2.20
CA THR A 85 4.19 7.12 1.49
C THR A 85 4.40 7.62 0.06
N TRP A 86 3.33 7.93 -0.66
CA TRP A 86 3.42 8.49 -2.01
C TRP A 86 4.14 9.83 -2.03
N HIS A 87 3.83 10.70 -1.09
CA HIS A 87 4.52 12.00 -0.97
C HIS A 87 6.02 11.78 -0.77
N THR A 88 6.42 10.92 0.15
CA THR A 88 7.82 10.61 0.44
C THR A 88 8.55 10.02 -0.77
N VAL A 89 7.89 9.11 -1.51
CA VAL A 89 8.48 8.42 -2.67
C VAL A 89 8.59 9.35 -3.88
N LYS A 90 7.62 10.22 -4.10
CA LYS A 90 7.59 11.14 -5.25
C LYS A 90 8.47 12.38 -5.05
N HIS A 91 8.72 12.80 -3.84
CA HIS A 91 9.49 14.02 -3.56
C HIS A 91 10.87 14.04 -4.26
N PRO A 92 11.71 12.99 -4.23
CA PRO A 92 12.96 12.98 -4.96
C PRO A 92 12.80 13.03 -6.47
N LEU A 93 11.67 12.56 -7.01
CA LEU A 93 11.39 12.50 -8.45
C LEU A 93 11.06 13.89 -9.03
N ALA A 94 10.52 14.79 -8.23
CA ALA A 94 10.18 16.15 -8.64
C ALA A 94 11.42 16.96 -9.05
N ASN A 95 12.59 16.62 -8.51
CA ASN A 95 13.86 17.30 -8.78
C ASN A 95 14.67 16.62 -9.90
N GLY A 96 14.33 15.41 -10.31
CA GLY A 96 15.11 14.59 -11.23
C GLY A 96 14.72 14.70 -12.71
N GLN A 97 13.59 15.28 -13.04
CA GLN A 97 13.05 15.47 -14.41
C GLN A 97 13.33 14.27 -15.34
N PRO A 98 12.64 13.13 -15.15
CA PRO A 98 12.84 11.97 -16.03
C PRO A 98 12.36 12.29 -17.46
N ASP A 99 13.19 11.96 -18.45
CA ASP A 99 12.96 12.31 -19.87
C ASP A 99 11.91 11.42 -20.55
N ASN A 100 11.63 10.25 -19.97
CA ASN A 100 10.69 9.29 -20.55
C ASN A 100 10.08 8.35 -19.48
N ILE A 101 9.05 7.59 -19.88
CA ILE A 101 8.33 6.64 -19.01
C ILE A 101 9.26 5.56 -18.43
N PRO A 102 10.15 4.89 -19.21
CA PRO A 102 11.07 3.91 -18.65
C PRO A 102 12.00 4.49 -17.59
N GLN A 103 12.49 5.70 -17.79
CA GLN A 103 13.36 6.39 -16.83
C GLN A 103 12.61 6.75 -15.56
N LEU A 104 11.37 7.25 -15.69
CA LEU A 104 10.48 7.51 -14.57
C LEU A 104 10.20 6.22 -13.77
N GLY A 105 9.94 5.12 -14.46
CA GLY A 105 9.69 3.82 -13.83
C GLY A 105 10.89 3.33 -13.01
N ARG A 106 12.11 3.46 -13.54
CA ARG A 106 13.36 3.11 -12.83
C ARG A 106 13.57 3.99 -11.59
N ALA A 107 13.39 5.29 -11.73
CA ALA A 107 13.53 6.24 -10.63
C ALA A 107 12.50 5.98 -9.52
N LEU A 108 11.24 5.74 -9.89
CA LEU A 108 10.17 5.42 -8.97
C LEU A 108 10.46 4.10 -8.24
N LEU A 109 10.90 3.06 -8.95
CA LEU A 109 11.25 1.77 -8.37
C LEU A 109 12.40 1.88 -7.37
N ALA A 110 13.44 2.66 -7.68
CA ALA A 110 14.54 2.92 -6.77
C ALA A 110 14.08 3.63 -5.50
N SER A 111 13.22 4.65 -5.62
CA SER A 111 12.66 5.38 -4.49
C SER A 111 11.77 4.49 -3.61
N LEU A 112 10.93 3.65 -4.21
CA LEU A 112 10.10 2.67 -3.50
C LEU A 112 10.95 1.63 -2.74
N ARG A 113 12.00 1.11 -3.35
CA ARG A 113 12.94 0.18 -2.71
C ARG A 113 13.66 0.80 -1.53
N LYS A 114 14.08 2.06 -1.66
CA LYS A 114 14.70 2.82 -0.58
C LYS A 114 13.74 3.02 0.59
N ALA A 115 12.50 3.43 0.32
CA ALA A 115 11.47 3.56 1.35
C ALA A 115 11.18 2.22 2.05
N ARG A 116 11.03 1.14 1.28
CA ARG A 116 10.78 -0.22 1.80
C ARG A 116 11.88 -0.71 2.74
N ALA A 117 13.13 -0.35 2.47
CA ALA A 117 14.27 -0.76 3.28
C ALA A 117 14.36 -0.03 4.64
N SER A 118 13.62 1.07 4.82
CA SER A 118 13.73 1.92 6.01
C SER A 118 12.49 1.85 6.89
N GLN A 119 12.59 1.15 8.02
CA GLN A 119 11.53 1.14 9.04
C GLN A 119 11.24 2.56 9.58
N ARG A 120 12.26 3.40 9.68
CA ARG A 120 12.11 4.80 10.10
C ARG A 120 11.20 5.58 9.15
N VAL A 121 11.42 5.44 7.84
CA VAL A 121 10.60 6.09 6.82
C VAL A 121 9.16 5.60 6.86
N LEU A 122 8.95 4.28 6.90
CA LEU A 122 7.62 3.69 6.94
C LEU A 122 6.85 4.08 8.21
N ARG A 123 7.51 4.08 9.37
CA ARG A 123 6.91 4.57 10.62
C ARG A 123 6.54 6.04 10.54
N GLY A 124 7.37 6.86 9.92
CA GLY A 124 7.08 8.27 9.66
C GLY A 124 5.81 8.45 8.82
N CYS A 125 5.63 7.65 7.76
CA CYS A 125 4.43 7.69 6.93
C CYS A 125 3.16 7.32 7.71
N VAL A 126 3.23 6.29 8.58
CA VAL A 126 2.08 5.92 9.42
C VAL A 126 1.78 6.99 10.47
N LYS A 127 2.80 7.60 11.07
CA LYS A 127 2.63 8.70 12.04
C LYS A 127 2.00 9.95 11.45
N GLN A 128 2.20 10.21 10.17
CA GLN A 128 1.59 11.34 9.46
C GLN A 128 0.11 11.12 9.14
N SER A 129 -0.38 9.88 9.22
CA SER A 129 -1.79 9.59 9.07
C SER A 129 -2.54 9.74 10.40
N ASP A 130 -3.82 10.09 10.32
CA ASP A 130 -4.70 10.23 11.49
C ASP A 130 -5.30 8.88 11.93
N LEU A 131 -4.53 7.79 11.79
CA LEU A 131 -4.97 6.47 12.24
C LEU A 131 -5.17 6.44 13.76
N PRO A 132 -6.13 5.64 14.23
CA PRO A 132 -6.40 5.51 15.67
C PRO A 132 -5.17 5.13 16.50
N PRO A 133 -5.09 5.59 17.76
CA PRO A 133 -3.91 5.42 18.62
C PRO A 133 -3.58 3.97 19.00
N PHE A 134 -4.45 3.00 18.69
CA PHE A 134 -4.14 1.57 18.93
C PHE A 134 -2.89 1.09 18.17
N LEU A 135 -2.48 1.82 17.14
CA LEU A 135 -1.23 1.59 16.42
C LEU A 135 -0.01 2.24 17.10
N SER A 136 -0.19 3.04 18.12
CA SER A 136 0.89 3.76 18.79
C SER A 136 2.02 2.85 19.30
N ARG A 137 1.67 1.66 19.78
CA ARG A 137 2.64 0.66 20.25
C ARG A 137 3.56 0.15 19.14
N ILE A 138 3.13 0.22 17.88
CA ILE A 138 3.92 -0.20 16.72
C ILE A 138 4.83 0.92 16.23
N LEU A 139 4.46 2.16 16.53
CA LEU A 139 5.13 3.36 16.02
C LEU A 139 6.22 3.89 16.93
N HIS A 140 6.26 3.42 18.14
CA HIS A 140 7.32 3.67 19.11
C HIS A 140 8.34 2.54 19.08
#